data_f8c43a0920001b473f7e8939a0fe3a09
#
_entry.id   f8c43a0920001b473f7e8939a0fe3a09
#
_cell.length_a   1.000
_cell.length_b   1.000
_cell.length_c   1.000
_cell.angle_alpha   90.00
_cell.angle_beta   90.00
_cell.angle_gamma   90.00
#
_symmetry.space_group_name_H-M   'P 1'
#
loop_
_entity.id
_entity.type
_entity.pdbx_description
1 polymer ?
#
loop_
_entity_poly.entity_id
_entity_poly.type
_entity_poly.pdbx_seq_one_letter_code
_entity_poly.pdbx_strand_id
1 'polypeptide(L)'
;GKRGLLSYIENALTEGVSYEPETYELEILGEEAEVKTYRAFLITCANASQYGNDFYIAPHASMADGLMDVTIMEPFTVFETPQIAYQLVHRTITQNSHIKTFRCKDLIIRRTKPGVIHVDGDPKDSDSEVRVSLVPKDIRMVVNANKQPWQPPLLRMFTDIYTGVSAPFKETPKKISKINEELLSRLRRKEHD
;
A
#
# COMPACT_ATOMS: atom_id res chain seq x y z
N GLY A 1 4.79 -5.72 -16.82
CA GLY A 1 3.59 -4.98 -16.51
C GLY A 1 3.76 -4.31 -15.15
N LYS A 2 3.26 -3.10 -14.98
CA LYS A 2 3.28 -2.41 -13.69
C LYS A 2 2.41 -3.21 -12.71
N ARG A 3 3.04 -4.01 -11.86
CA ARG A 3 2.39 -4.69 -10.74
C ARG A 3 2.29 -3.70 -9.59
N GLY A 4 1.10 -3.26 -9.25
CA GLY A 4 0.87 -2.37 -8.12
C GLY A 4 -0.62 -2.28 -7.77
N LEU A 5 -0.93 -1.88 -6.56
CA LEU A 5 -2.30 -1.66 -6.09
C LEU A 5 -3.08 -0.72 -7.04
N LEU A 6 -2.40 0.26 -7.68
CA LEU A 6 -3.01 1.10 -8.71
C LEU A 6 -3.56 0.29 -9.89
N SER A 7 -2.81 -0.71 -10.39
CA SER A 7 -3.34 -1.60 -11.42
C SER A 7 -4.49 -2.47 -10.90
N TYR A 8 -4.47 -2.81 -9.62
CA TYR A 8 -5.55 -3.56 -8.99
C TYR A 8 -6.80 -2.69 -8.80
N ILE A 9 -6.62 -1.46 -8.37
CA ILE A 9 -7.69 -0.45 -8.27
C ILE A 9 -8.18 -0.05 -9.67
N GLU A 10 -7.29 0.13 -10.64
CA GLU A 10 -7.63 0.44 -12.02
C GLU A 10 -8.40 -0.72 -12.68
N ASN A 11 -7.97 -1.96 -12.47
CA ASN A 11 -8.71 -3.14 -12.91
C ASN A 11 -10.03 -3.30 -12.14
N ALA A 12 -10.03 -3.06 -10.84
CA ALA A 12 -11.26 -3.07 -10.03
C ALA A 12 -12.22 -1.93 -10.41
N LEU A 13 -11.73 -0.80 -10.90
CA LEU A 13 -12.54 0.29 -11.44
C LEU A 13 -13.05 -0.01 -12.85
N THR A 14 -12.25 -0.66 -13.68
CA THR A 14 -12.64 -1.03 -15.06
C THR A 14 -13.48 -2.30 -15.09
N GLU A 15 -13.21 -3.25 -14.21
CA GLU A 15 -13.96 -4.49 -14.03
C GLU A 15 -15.02 -4.39 -12.91
N GLY A 16 -14.90 -3.40 -12.04
CA GLY A 16 -15.67 -3.22 -10.81
C GLY A 16 -17.17 -2.98 -11.02
N VAL A 17 -17.59 -2.75 -12.25
CA VAL A 17 -19.01 -2.80 -12.64
C VAL A 17 -19.55 -4.24 -12.53
N SER A 18 -18.68 -5.25 -12.52
CA SER A 18 -19.04 -6.68 -12.47
C SER A 18 -18.57 -7.40 -11.20
N TYR A 19 -17.81 -6.75 -10.30
CA TYR A 19 -17.36 -7.38 -9.06
C TYR A 19 -18.48 -7.38 -8.02
N GLU A 20 -19.00 -8.55 -7.72
CA GLU A 20 -19.93 -8.74 -6.61
C GLU A 20 -19.17 -9.07 -5.32
N PRO A 21 -19.26 -8.20 -4.30
CA PRO A 21 -18.66 -8.50 -3.00
C PRO A 21 -19.24 -9.77 -2.40
N GLU A 22 -18.38 -10.68 -2.00
CA GLU A 22 -18.77 -11.95 -1.40
C GLU A 22 -19.02 -11.81 0.11
N THR A 23 -19.79 -12.76 0.67
CA THR A 23 -19.99 -12.88 2.11
C THR A 23 -18.97 -13.85 2.67
N TYR A 24 -18.27 -13.40 3.70
CA TYR A 24 -17.25 -14.17 4.41
C TYR A 24 -17.65 -14.34 5.87
N GLU A 25 -17.41 -15.53 6.40
CA GLU A 25 -17.45 -15.82 7.81
C GLU A 25 -16.02 -15.85 8.35
N LEU A 26 -15.76 -15.05 9.36
CA LEU A 26 -14.46 -14.91 10.00
C LEU A 26 -14.55 -15.46 11.44
N GLU A 27 -13.83 -16.54 11.71
CA GLU A 27 -13.72 -17.14 13.04
C GLU A 27 -12.37 -16.73 13.64
N ILE A 28 -12.41 -15.84 14.63
CA ILE A 28 -11.24 -15.38 15.37
C ILE A 28 -10.99 -16.40 16.47
N LEU A 29 -9.83 -17.05 16.40
CA LEU A 29 -9.44 -18.07 17.38
C LEU A 29 -8.71 -17.42 18.55
N GLY A 30 -9.11 -17.74 19.77
CA GLY A 30 -8.56 -17.23 21.03
C GLY A 30 -9.09 -18.02 22.22
N GLU A 31 -9.04 -17.42 23.42
CA GLU A 31 -9.62 -18.02 24.61
C GLU A 31 -11.14 -18.22 24.48
N GLU A 32 -11.80 -17.27 23.82
CA GLU A 32 -13.16 -17.39 23.34
C GLU A 32 -13.16 -17.18 21.82
N ALA A 33 -13.70 -18.15 21.08
CA ALA A 33 -13.83 -18.04 19.64
C ALA A 33 -14.95 -17.05 19.30
N GLU A 34 -14.65 -16.06 18.46
CA GLU A 34 -15.63 -15.07 17.99
C GLU A 34 -15.86 -15.27 16.50
N VAL A 35 -17.12 -15.43 16.09
CA VAL A 35 -17.50 -15.54 14.68
C VAL A 35 -18.19 -14.27 14.24
N LYS A 36 -17.69 -13.68 13.13
CA LYS A 36 -18.25 -12.48 12.51
C LYS A 36 -18.49 -12.72 11.03
N THR A 37 -19.59 -12.19 10.53
CA THR A 37 -19.91 -12.26 9.10
C THR A 37 -19.80 -10.88 8.47
N TYR A 38 -19.09 -10.81 7.34
CA TYR A 38 -18.93 -9.57 6.59
C TYR A 38 -19.21 -9.80 5.11
N ARG A 39 -19.86 -8.83 4.49
CA ARG A 39 -19.85 -8.71 3.04
C ARG A 39 -18.65 -7.83 2.68
N ALA A 40 -17.68 -8.38 1.95
CA ALA A 40 -16.42 -7.70 1.74
C ALA A 40 -15.99 -7.67 0.28
N PHE A 41 -15.40 -6.54 -0.10
CA PHE A 41 -14.67 -6.37 -1.35
C PHE A 41 -13.25 -6.96 -1.23
N LEU A 42 -12.62 -6.79 -0.07
CA LEU A 42 -11.27 -7.24 0.21
C LEU A 42 -11.14 -7.57 1.70
N ILE A 43 -10.44 -8.66 2.01
CA ILE A 43 -9.96 -8.98 3.35
C ILE A 43 -8.46 -9.10 3.28
N THR A 44 -7.75 -8.35 4.12
CA THR A 44 -6.30 -8.37 4.21
C THR A 44 -5.87 -8.78 5.61
N CYS A 45 -5.00 -9.79 5.69
CA CYS A 45 -4.31 -10.21 6.90
C CYS A 45 -2.87 -9.68 6.83
N ALA A 46 -2.57 -8.66 7.61
CA ALA A 46 -1.33 -7.91 7.48
C ALA A 46 -0.44 -8.03 8.74
N ASN A 47 0.83 -8.36 8.54
CA ASN A 47 1.88 -8.26 9.56
C ASN A 47 2.73 -6.99 9.37
N ALA A 48 2.54 -6.28 8.26
CA ALA A 48 3.21 -5.02 7.95
C ALA A 48 2.18 -3.97 7.53
N SER A 49 2.49 -2.69 7.78
CA SER A 49 1.53 -1.60 7.57
C SER A 49 1.24 -1.32 6.09
N GLN A 50 2.17 -1.67 5.21
CA GLN A 50 2.14 -1.27 3.81
C GLN A 50 1.79 -2.44 2.90
N TYR A 51 0.87 -2.20 1.98
CA TYR A 51 0.54 -3.15 0.91
C TYR A 51 1.57 -3.09 -0.23
N GLY A 52 2.25 -1.96 -0.38
CA GLY A 52 3.22 -1.63 -1.42
C GLY A 52 3.03 -0.20 -1.92
N ASN A 53 4.06 0.39 -2.53
CA ASN A 53 4.02 1.72 -3.17
C ASN A 53 3.37 2.83 -2.32
N ASP A 54 3.69 2.90 -1.03
CA ASP A 54 3.14 3.87 -0.07
C ASP A 54 1.62 3.78 0.17
N PHE A 55 0.99 2.62 -0.14
CA PHE A 55 -0.40 2.33 0.21
C PHE A 55 -0.47 1.57 1.53
N TYR A 56 -1.05 2.18 2.55
CA TYR A 56 -1.09 1.68 3.92
C TYR A 56 -2.47 1.09 4.24
N ILE A 57 -2.64 -0.20 4.00
CA ILE A 57 -3.91 -0.92 4.26
C ILE A 57 -4.11 -1.23 5.75
N ALA A 58 -3.01 -1.42 6.48
CA ALA A 58 -2.99 -1.67 7.92
C ALA A 58 -2.01 -0.70 8.60
N PRO A 59 -2.32 0.60 8.67
CA PRO A 59 -1.36 1.65 9.06
C PRO A 59 -0.78 1.48 10.47
N HIS A 60 -1.42 0.69 11.33
CA HIS A 60 -1.01 0.41 12.71
C HIS A 60 -0.32 -0.94 12.88
N ALA A 61 -0.21 -1.75 11.83
CA ALA A 61 0.41 -3.06 11.89
C ALA A 61 1.89 -2.97 12.29
N SER A 62 2.30 -3.91 13.15
CA SER A 62 3.66 -4.01 13.67
C SER A 62 4.19 -5.44 13.55
N MET A 63 5.30 -5.62 12.85
CA MET A 63 5.96 -6.92 12.72
C MET A 63 6.56 -7.46 14.03
N ALA A 64 6.50 -6.70 15.13
CA ALA A 64 7.19 -7.04 16.38
C ALA A 64 6.25 -7.35 17.55
N ASP A 65 4.94 -7.14 17.42
CA ASP A 65 3.99 -7.24 18.52
C ASP A 65 3.29 -8.62 18.66
N GLY A 66 3.51 -9.49 17.66
CA GLY A 66 2.96 -10.84 17.65
C GLY A 66 1.47 -10.90 17.36
N LEU A 67 0.92 -9.89 16.73
CA LEU A 67 -0.46 -9.81 16.27
C LEU A 67 -0.52 -9.53 14.77
N MET A 68 -1.54 -10.05 14.14
CA MET A 68 -1.91 -9.80 12.76
C MET A 68 -3.01 -8.74 12.73
N ASP A 69 -2.85 -7.71 11.92
CA ASP A 69 -3.88 -6.70 11.66
C ASP A 69 -4.76 -7.17 10.51
N VAL A 70 -6.04 -7.37 10.79
CA VAL A 70 -7.03 -7.75 9.78
C VAL A 70 -7.79 -6.51 9.36
N THR A 71 -7.76 -6.20 8.07
CA THR A 71 -8.51 -5.10 7.47
C THR A 71 -9.53 -5.66 6.51
N ILE A 72 -10.79 -5.33 6.72
CA ILE A 72 -11.93 -5.71 5.89
C ILE A 72 -12.42 -4.45 5.20
N MET A 73 -12.45 -4.48 3.88
CA MET A 73 -13.02 -3.42 3.06
C MET A 73 -14.41 -3.87 2.62
N GLU A 74 -15.44 -3.27 3.20
CA GLU A 74 -16.82 -3.48 2.81
C GLU A 74 -17.12 -2.83 1.45
N PRO A 75 -18.21 -3.19 0.79
CA PRO A 75 -18.59 -2.59 -0.50
C PRO A 75 -18.68 -1.07 -0.42
N PHE A 76 -18.15 -0.40 -1.43
CA PHE A 76 -18.18 1.05 -1.58
C PHE A 76 -18.52 1.40 -3.04
N THR A 77 -18.88 2.63 -3.28
CA THR A 77 -19.23 3.13 -4.62
C THR A 77 -17.99 3.65 -5.35
N VAL A 78 -18.04 3.69 -6.68
CA VAL A 78 -16.96 4.25 -7.51
C VAL A 78 -16.64 5.70 -7.13
N PHE A 79 -17.63 6.46 -6.68
CA PHE A 79 -17.44 7.86 -6.26
C PHE A 79 -16.62 8.00 -4.97
N GLU A 80 -16.54 6.95 -4.15
CA GLU A 80 -15.75 6.93 -2.90
C GLU A 80 -14.29 6.50 -3.13
N THR A 81 -13.99 5.97 -4.31
CA THR A 81 -12.62 5.50 -4.65
C THR A 81 -11.54 6.56 -4.46
N PRO A 82 -11.71 7.84 -4.88
CA PRO A 82 -10.69 8.85 -4.67
C PRO A 82 -10.40 9.11 -3.18
N GLN A 83 -11.44 9.07 -2.34
CA GLN A 83 -11.31 9.22 -0.89
C GLN A 83 -10.53 8.04 -0.29
N ILE A 84 -10.89 6.81 -0.68
CA ILE A 84 -10.21 5.59 -0.21
C ILE A 84 -8.73 5.60 -0.64
N ALA A 85 -8.44 5.95 -1.89
CA ALA A 85 -7.07 6.07 -2.37
C ALA A 85 -6.27 7.12 -1.59
N TYR A 86 -6.85 8.29 -1.34
CA TYR A 86 -6.25 9.32 -0.48
C TYR A 86 -5.96 8.80 0.92
N GLN A 87 -6.91 8.12 1.54
CA GLN A 87 -6.78 7.58 2.90
C GLN A 87 -5.72 6.47 3.00
N LEU A 88 -5.60 5.61 1.97
CA LEU A 88 -4.54 4.60 1.88
C LEU A 88 -3.15 5.25 1.87
N VAL A 89 -2.95 6.30 1.08
CA VAL A 89 -1.66 7.02 0.99
C VAL A 89 -1.36 7.78 2.28
N HIS A 90 -2.37 8.36 2.94
CA HIS A 90 -2.21 9.20 4.13
C HIS A 90 -2.31 8.44 5.45
N ARG A 91 -2.38 7.10 5.43
CA ARG A 91 -2.51 6.25 6.62
C ARG A 91 -3.78 6.47 7.44
N THR A 92 -4.82 6.98 6.84
CA THR A 92 -6.09 7.29 7.50
C THR A 92 -7.22 6.35 7.08
N ILE A 93 -6.91 5.27 6.40
CA ILE A 93 -7.91 4.31 5.87
C ILE A 93 -8.81 3.73 6.97
N THR A 94 -8.30 3.56 8.18
CA THR A 94 -9.07 3.06 9.34
C THR A 94 -10.17 4.01 9.81
N GLN A 95 -10.18 5.25 9.34
CA GLN A 95 -11.23 6.24 9.62
C GLN A 95 -12.40 6.15 8.63
N ASN A 96 -12.27 5.34 7.58
CA ASN A 96 -13.31 5.16 6.58
C ASN A 96 -14.43 4.26 7.13
N SER A 97 -15.69 4.61 6.90
CA SER A 97 -16.86 3.86 7.38
C SER A 97 -16.98 2.46 6.80
N HIS A 98 -16.45 2.25 5.57
CA HIS A 98 -16.43 0.95 4.88
C HIS A 98 -15.28 0.05 5.34
N ILE A 99 -14.44 0.51 6.27
CA ILE A 99 -13.30 -0.26 6.76
C ILE A 99 -13.58 -0.74 8.17
N LYS A 100 -13.44 -2.06 8.36
CA LYS A 100 -13.46 -2.69 9.68
C LYS A 100 -12.08 -3.27 9.95
N THR A 101 -11.61 -3.10 11.16
CA THR A 101 -10.29 -3.61 11.57
C THR A 101 -10.38 -4.31 12.92
N PHE A 102 -9.62 -5.36 13.07
CA PHE A 102 -9.35 -6.01 14.35
C PHE A 102 -7.99 -6.69 14.31
N ARG A 103 -7.54 -7.20 15.45
CA ARG A 103 -6.22 -7.85 15.58
C ARG A 103 -6.38 -9.22 16.19
N CYS A 104 -5.66 -10.19 15.65
CA CYS A 104 -5.67 -11.56 16.14
C CYS A 104 -4.33 -12.26 15.85
N LYS A 105 -4.17 -13.48 16.37
CA LYS A 105 -3.05 -14.37 16.04
C LYS A 105 -3.47 -15.42 15.02
N ASP A 106 -4.68 -15.93 15.18
CA ASP A 106 -5.23 -17.02 14.41
C ASP A 106 -6.62 -16.64 13.90
N LEU A 107 -6.88 -16.88 12.63
CA LEU A 107 -8.12 -16.56 11.96
C LEU A 107 -8.45 -17.66 10.95
N ILE A 108 -9.73 -18.06 10.92
CA ILE A 108 -10.28 -18.88 9.85
C ILE A 108 -11.23 -18.00 9.05
N ILE A 109 -11.03 -17.94 7.73
CA ILE A 109 -11.86 -17.22 6.78
C ILE A 109 -12.59 -18.26 5.95
N ARG A 110 -13.93 -18.22 5.96
CA ARG A 110 -14.78 -19.09 5.15
C ARG A 110 -15.52 -18.27 4.10
N ARG A 111 -15.63 -18.82 2.91
CA ARG A 111 -16.39 -18.28 1.77
C ARG A 111 -17.21 -19.39 1.11
N THR A 112 -18.18 -19.02 0.27
CA THR A 112 -19.13 -19.98 -0.30
C THR A 112 -18.50 -20.94 -1.30
N LYS A 113 -17.40 -20.56 -1.97
CA LYS A 113 -16.74 -21.34 -3.01
C LYS A 113 -15.21 -21.15 -2.98
N PRO A 114 -14.42 -22.11 -3.47
CA PRO A 114 -12.99 -21.92 -3.72
C PRO A 114 -12.70 -20.72 -4.61
N GLY A 115 -11.52 -20.14 -4.51
CA GLY A 115 -11.11 -19.00 -5.32
C GLY A 115 -9.66 -18.62 -5.09
N VAL A 116 -9.24 -17.47 -5.62
CA VAL A 116 -7.87 -16.99 -5.54
C VAL A 116 -7.66 -16.17 -4.26
N ILE A 117 -6.52 -16.38 -3.64
CA ILE A 117 -5.95 -15.50 -2.61
C ILE A 117 -4.62 -14.95 -3.11
N HIS A 118 -4.16 -13.85 -2.54
CA HIS A 118 -2.83 -13.30 -2.81
C HIS A 118 -1.94 -13.42 -1.57
N VAL A 119 -0.76 -14.01 -1.74
CA VAL A 119 0.27 -14.13 -0.69
C VAL A 119 1.44 -13.27 -1.14
N ASP A 120 1.67 -12.16 -0.44
CA ASP A 120 2.71 -11.16 -0.77
C ASP A 120 2.67 -10.69 -2.25
N GLY A 121 1.46 -10.59 -2.80
CA GLY A 121 1.23 -10.16 -4.19
C GLY A 121 1.19 -11.27 -5.23
N ASP A 122 1.52 -12.51 -4.86
CA ASP A 122 1.43 -13.67 -5.75
C ASP A 122 0.06 -14.35 -5.63
N PRO A 123 -0.69 -14.54 -6.74
CA PRO A 123 -1.97 -15.22 -6.71
C PRO A 123 -1.78 -16.72 -6.49
N LYS A 124 -2.63 -17.29 -5.65
CA LYS A 124 -2.69 -18.73 -5.36
C LYS A 124 -4.14 -19.19 -5.28
N ASP A 125 -4.42 -20.34 -5.84
CA ASP A 125 -5.71 -21.01 -5.63
C ASP A 125 -5.82 -21.45 -4.17
N SER A 126 -7.01 -21.30 -3.61
CA SER A 126 -7.31 -21.77 -2.25
C SER A 126 -8.73 -22.31 -2.16
N ASP A 127 -8.94 -23.16 -1.17
CA ASP A 127 -10.24 -23.71 -0.82
C ASP A 127 -11.21 -22.62 -0.32
N SER A 128 -12.44 -23.04 -0.04
CA SER A 128 -13.46 -22.18 0.57
C SER A 128 -13.16 -21.83 2.03
N GLU A 129 -12.25 -22.57 2.68
CA GLU A 129 -11.75 -22.27 4.01
C GLU A 129 -10.24 -21.98 3.95
N VAL A 130 -9.85 -20.85 4.52
CA VAL A 130 -8.44 -20.43 4.62
C VAL A 130 -8.12 -20.13 6.07
N ARG A 131 -7.14 -20.84 6.62
CA ARG A 131 -6.61 -20.55 7.96
C ARG A 131 -5.35 -19.70 7.84
N VAL A 132 -5.32 -18.61 8.61
CA VAL A 132 -4.19 -17.70 8.69
C VAL A 132 -3.72 -17.64 10.14
N SER A 133 -2.44 -17.94 10.36
CA SER A 133 -1.83 -17.97 11.70
C SER A 133 -0.55 -17.17 11.70
N LEU A 134 -0.36 -16.34 12.71
CA LEU A 134 0.89 -15.62 12.93
C LEU A 134 1.83 -16.45 13.82
N VAL A 135 3.03 -16.74 13.30
CA VAL A 135 4.13 -17.35 14.05
C VAL A 135 5.06 -16.26 14.56
N PRO A 136 5.01 -15.89 15.84
CA PRO A 136 5.80 -14.77 16.35
C PRO A 136 7.28 -15.14 16.41
N LYS A 137 8.16 -14.16 16.07
CA LYS A 137 9.62 -14.28 16.16
C LYS A 137 10.26 -15.36 15.27
N ASP A 138 9.58 -15.79 14.23
CA ASP A 138 10.09 -16.80 13.29
C ASP A 138 11.24 -16.26 12.42
N ILE A 139 11.21 -14.98 12.09
CA ILE A 139 12.22 -14.32 11.25
C ILE A 139 12.98 -13.27 12.05
N ARG A 140 14.32 -13.30 11.95
CA ARG A 140 15.20 -12.25 12.46
C ARG A 140 15.63 -11.34 11.32
N MET A 141 15.37 -10.04 11.45
CA MET A 141 15.72 -9.06 10.44
C MET A 141 16.62 -7.97 11.03
N VAL A 142 17.61 -7.54 10.26
CA VAL A 142 18.38 -6.34 10.57
C VAL A 142 17.57 -5.13 10.13
N VAL A 143 17.26 -4.25 11.07
CA VAL A 143 16.50 -3.03 10.81
C VAL A 143 17.37 -1.80 11.04
N ASN A 144 17.14 -0.74 10.26
CA ASN A 144 17.81 0.54 10.50
C ASN A 144 17.17 1.22 11.74
N ALA A 145 17.91 1.29 12.83
CA ALA A 145 17.46 1.94 14.06
C ALA A 145 17.24 3.46 13.91
N ASN A 146 17.86 4.08 12.90
CA ASN A 146 17.76 5.52 12.62
C ASN A 146 16.70 5.84 11.56
N LYS A 147 15.68 4.99 11.42
CA LYS A 147 14.59 5.23 10.46
C LYS A 147 13.91 6.57 10.75
N GLN A 148 13.87 7.42 9.74
CA GLN A 148 13.15 8.68 9.82
C GLN A 148 11.64 8.41 10.05
N PRO A 149 10.96 9.20 10.88
CA PRO A 149 9.52 9.08 11.06
C PRO A 149 8.81 9.26 9.73
N TRP A 150 7.71 8.51 9.56
CA TRP A 150 6.86 8.66 8.37
C TRP A 150 6.36 10.10 8.24
N GLN A 151 6.44 10.64 7.05
CA GLN A 151 5.91 11.97 6.71
C GLN A 151 4.79 11.84 5.68
N PRO A 152 3.71 12.66 5.79
CA PRO A 152 2.68 12.72 4.76
C PRO A 152 3.30 13.01 3.37
N PRO A 153 2.78 12.41 2.29
CA PRO A 153 3.35 12.56 0.95
C PRO A 153 3.52 14.01 0.49
N LEU A 154 2.56 14.87 0.83
CA LEU A 154 2.67 16.31 0.52
C LEU A 154 3.83 16.96 1.26
N LEU A 155 3.99 16.66 2.55
CA LEU A 155 5.10 17.22 3.34
C LEU A 155 6.44 16.67 2.84
N ARG A 156 6.51 15.40 2.47
CA ARG A 156 7.68 14.79 1.85
C ARG A 156 8.01 15.45 0.52
N MET A 157 7.02 15.69 -0.32
CA MET A 157 7.20 16.41 -1.58
C MET A 157 7.75 17.83 -1.36
N PHE A 158 7.26 18.56 -0.36
CA PHE A 158 7.79 19.88 0.00
C PHE A 158 9.21 19.80 0.55
N THR A 159 9.52 18.81 1.40
CA THR A 159 10.88 18.61 1.90
C THR A 159 11.84 18.21 0.78
N ASP A 160 11.42 17.34 -0.14
CA ASP A 160 12.22 16.92 -1.29
C ASP A 160 12.44 18.07 -2.28
N ILE A 161 11.44 18.94 -2.50
CA ILE A 161 11.58 20.17 -3.29
C ILE A 161 12.54 21.13 -2.58
N TYR A 162 12.36 21.35 -1.27
CA TYR A 162 13.21 22.26 -0.50
C TYR A 162 14.66 21.79 -0.42
N THR A 163 14.88 20.51 -0.13
CA THR A 163 16.21 19.89 -0.11
C THR A 163 16.78 19.71 -1.51
N GLY A 164 15.94 19.40 -2.51
CA GLY A 164 16.29 19.29 -3.91
C GLY A 164 16.65 20.65 -4.55
N VAL A 165 15.97 21.72 -4.14
CA VAL A 165 16.32 23.10 -4.55
C VAL A 165 17.62 23.57 -3.88
N SER A 166 17.93 23.11 -2.68
CA SER A 166 19.20 23.44 -2.02
C SER A 166 20.40 22.63 -2.52
N ALA A 167 20.19 21.40 -2.99
CA ALA A 167 21.25 20.54 -3.54
C ALA A 167 21.73 20.96 -4.95
N PRO A 168 20.85 21.27 -5.93
CA PRO A 168 21.31 21.69 -7.26
C PRO A 168 21.91 23.10 -7.29
N PHE A 169 21.59 23.98 -6.34
CA PHE A 169 22.22 25.31 -6.29
C PHE A 169 23.71 25.27 -5.94
N LYS A 170 24.23 24.17 -5.40
CA LYS A 170 25.67 23.96 -5.19
C LYS A 170 26.42 23.46 -6.43
N GLU A 171 25.71 22.80 -7.37
CA GLU A 171 26.34 22.24 -8.59
C GLU A 171 25.90 22.91 -9.90
N THR A 172 24.79 23.66 -9.92
CA THR A 172 24.23 24.31 -11.10
C THR A 172 25.16 25.35 -11.76
N PRO A 173 25.99 26.14 -11.05
CA PRO A 173 26.88 27.08 -11.73
C PRO A 173 27.80 26.40 -12.75
N LYS A 174 28.33 25.22 -12.42
CA LYS A 174 29.23 24.47 -13.30
C LYS A 174 28.53 23.81 -14.49
N LYS A 175 27.29 23.33 -14.31
CA LYS A 175 26.51 22.71 -15.39
C LYS A 175 25.94 23.75 -16.36
N ILE A 176 25.45 24.87 -15.85
CA ILE A 176 24.92 25.98 -16.68
C ILE A 176 26.04 26.63 -17.45
N SER A 177 27.21 26.84 -16.85
CA SER A 177 28.41 27.34 -17.53
C SER A 177 28.80 26.42 -18.71
N LYS A 178 28.82 25.12 -18.51
CA LYS A 178 29.15 24.13 -19.53
C LYS A 178 28.15 24.10 -20.70
N ILE A 179 26.86 24.21 -20.39
CA ILE A 179 25.79 24.28 -21.40
C ILE A 179 25.84 25.59 -22.16
N ASN A 180 26.12 26.72 -21.50
CA ASN A 180 26.31 28.02 -22.16
C ASN A 180 27.54 28.04 -23.06
N GLU A 181 28.66 27.47 -22.62
CA GLU A 181 29.87 27.39 -23.48
C GLU A 181 29.63 26.51 -24.72
N GLU A 182 28.88 25.39 -24.53
CA GLU A 182 28.55 24.52 -25.66
C GLU A 182 27.57 25.18 -26.66
N LEU A 183 26.56 25.91 -26.16
CA LEU A 183 25.66 26.70 -26.98
C LEU A 183 26.38 27.85 -27.73
N LEU A 184 27.24 28.59 -27.04
CA LEU A 184 28.03 29.66 -27.64
C LEU A 184 29.02 29.13 -28.69
N SER A 185 29.60 27.95 -28.47
CA SER A 185 30.48 27.32 -29.48
C SER A 185 29.73 26.85 -30.72
N ARG A 186 28.48 26.41 -30.56
CA ARG A 186 27.61 26.06 -31.72
C ARG A 186 27.13 27.26 -32.50
N LEU A 187 26.87 28.38 -31.85
CA LEU A 187 26.48 29.64 -32.51
C LEU A 187 27.65 30.25 -33.32
N ARG A 188 28.87 30.24 -32.73
CA ARG A 188 30.08 30.73 -33.46
C ARG A 188 30.46 29.90 -34.68
N ARG A 189 30.12 28.60 -34.73
CA ARG A 189 30.37 27.75 -35.91
C ARG A 189 29.38 28.03 -37.05
N LYS A 190 28.19 28.57 -36.76
CA LYS A 190 27.20 28.93 -37.78
C LYS A 190 27.40 30.32 -38.40
N GLU A 191 28.31 31.15 -37.86
CA GLU A 191 28.64 32.46 -38.43
C GLU A 191 29.88 32.40 -39.36
N HIS A 192 30.49 31.21 -39.51
CA HIS A 192 31.68 31.02 -40.38
C HIS A 192 31.45 30.05 -41.54
N ASP A 193 30.22 29.57 -41.74
CA ASP A 193 29.74 28.89 -42.95
C ASP A 193 28.73 29.78 -43.70
#